data_ef1ed74cf06d1e87aea2d7c7acfdb132
#
_entry.id   ef1ed74cf06d1e87aea2d7c7acfdb132
#
_cell.length_a   1.000
_cell.length_b   1.000
_cell.length_c   1.000
_cell.angle_alpha   90.00
_cell.angle_beta   90.00
_cell.angle_gamma   90.00
#
_symmetry.space_group_name_H-M   'P 1'
#
loop_
_entity.id
_entity.type
_entity.pdbx_description
1 polymer ?
#
loop_
_entity_poly.entity_id
_entity_poly.type
_entity_poly.pdbx_seq_one_letter_code
_entity_poly.pdbx_strand_id
1 'polypeptide(L)'
;MRRSRPHSFYVLSVLFGLFVLFLYGPMLCVYLLSFQGPTGGTSFPMRGVSLVWYQTLFEGGRGVGDLGNAFWRSMRMCVIVAAFSTVIAVAAGMAYRRKFMGSNFIFYTAIISMVVPGIFVGFGIALTLGLMGLKSDWWYSGVGSQLTWSLPFGLLIMFIVLGRFNPAYEEAATDLGATARQRFLYVILPIVLPGVIGITMAGFTSSYDESARSALNMGTGNTMPMELTALLGAATTPAMFAVGTLTTLFMFALVIGTLLLVGRIAKRRQLSLTRQQPA
;
A
#
# COMPACT_ATOMS: atom_id res chain seq x y z
N MET A 1 -7.13 -3.18 44.30
CA MET A 1 -7.63 -4.56 44.11
C MET A 1 -7.33 -4.98 42.66
N ARG A 2 -6.38 -5.89 42.44
CA ARG A 2 -6.18 -6.52 41.12
C ARG A 2 -7.33 -7.50 40.90
N ARG A 3 -8.31 -7.15 40.06
CA ARG A 3 -9.34 -8.10 39.61
C ARG A 3 -8.62 -9.25 38.89
N SER A 4 -8.73 -10.49 39.45
CA SER A 4 -8.29 -11.70 38.77
C SER A 4 -9.01 -11.79 37.42
N ARG A 5 -8.27 -11.93 36.36
CA ARG A 5 -8.86 -12.07 35.02
C ARG A 5 -9.56 -13.40 34.90
N PRO A 6 -10.74 -13.50 34.25
CA PRO A 6 -11.48 -14.76 34.15
C PRO A 6 -10.68 -15.80 33.34
N HIS A 7 -10.91 -17.09 33.59
CA HIS A 7 -10.23 -18.19 32.89
C HIS A 7 -10.35 -18.08 31.35
N SER A 8 -11.50 -17.60 30.85
CA SER A 8 -11.74 -17.33 29.43
C SER A 8 -10.72 -16.37 28.83
N PHE A 9 -10.22 -15.40 29.61
CA PHE A 9 -9.17 -14.50 29.14
C PHE A 9 -7.86 -15.24 28.83
N TYR A 10 -7.46 -16.18 29.67
CA TYR A 10 -6.21 -16.92 29.42
C TYR A 10 -6.36 -17.88 28.24
N VAL A 11 -7.50 -18.56 28.13
CA VAL A 11 -7.80 -19.42 26.96
C VAL A 11 -7.77 -18.63 25.68
N LEU A 12 -8.45 -17.47 25.62
CA LEU A 12 -8.46 -16.60 24.43
C LEU A 12 -7.06 -16.05 24.13
N SER A 13 -6.26 -15.72 25.16
CA SER A 13 -4.88 -15.24 24.96
C SER A 13 -3.99 -16.33 24.35
N VAL A 14 -4.13 -17.57 24.77
CA VAL A 14 -3.38 -18.70 24.19
C VAL A 14 -3.81 -18.95 22.75
N LEU A 15 -5.12 -18.99 22.48
CA LEU A 15 -5.64 -19.15 21.12
C LEU A 15 -5.18 -18.02 20.20
N PHE A 16 -5.20 -16.78 20.68
CA PHE A 16 -4.69 -15.65 19.95
C PHE A 16 -3.17 -15.75 19.69
N GLY A 17 -2.40 -16.17 20.69
CA GLY A 17 -0.96 -16.42 20.55
C GLY A 17 -0.65 -17.49 19.50
N LEU A 18 -1.39 -18.61 19.52
CA LEU A 18 -1.27 -19.66 18.50
C LEU A 18 -1.66 -19.16 17.10
N PHE A 19 -2.72 -18.38 17.00
CA PHE A 19 -3.13 -17.75 15.74
C PHE A 19 -2.04 -16.82 15.18
N VAL A 20 -1.46 -15.97 16.04
CA VAL A 20 -0.35 -15.09 15.65
C VAL A 20 0.86 -15.90 15.21
N LEU A 21 1.22 -16.95 15.94
CA LEU A 21 2.32 -17.85 15.59
C LEU A 21 2.08 -18.55 14.23
N PHE A 22 0.86 -19.03 14.01
CA PHE A 22 0.46 -19.64 12.72
C PHE A 22 0.56 -18.65 11.56
N LEU A 23 0.11 -17.41 11.77
CA LEU A 23 0.10 -16.38 10.73
C LEU A 23 1.51 -15.86 10.40
N TYR A 24 2.32 -15.59 11.42
CA TYR A 24 3.64 -14.99 11.25
C TYR A 24 4.80 -15.98 11.27
N GLY A 25 4.57 -17.21 11.71
CA GLY A 25 5.57 -18.27 11.76
C GLY A 25 6.28 -18.53 10.44
N PRO A 26 5.56 -18.67 9.32
CA PRO A 26 6.20 -18.80 8.00
C PRO A 26 7.09 -17.61 7.62
N MET A 27 6.70 -16.38 7.97
CA MET A 27 7.53 -15.19 7.73
C MET A 27 8.82 -15.23 8.56
N LEU A 28 8.74 -15.67 9.82
CA LEU A 28 9.93 -15.85 10.65
C LEU A 28 10.89 -16.88 10.02
N CYS A 29 10.38 -17.96 9.43
CA CYS A 29 11.19 -18.92 8.70
C CYS A 29 11.92 -18.28 7.51
N VAL A 30 11.23 -17.41 6.73
CA VAL A 30 11.84 -16.65 5.63
C VAL A 30 12.97 -15.77 6.16
N TYR A 31 12.74 -15.04 7.26
CA TYR A 31 13.78 -14.18 7.87
C TYR A 31 14.98 -14.98 8.37
N LEU A 32 14.77 -16.12 9.02
CA LEU A 32 15.86 -16.97 9.46
C LEU A 32 16.64 -17.55 8.27
N LEU A 33 15.95 -18.09 7.26
CA LEU A 33 16.57 -18.68 6.07
C LEU A 33 17.26 -17.64 5.17
N SER A 34 16.96 -16.34 5.33
CA SER A 34 17.70 -15.28 4.64
C SER A 34 19.18 -15.18 5.05
N PHE A 35 19.51 -15.71 6.24
CA PHE A 35 20.88 -15.84 6.75
C PHE A 35 21.51 -17.22 6.52
N GLN A 36 20.92 -18.05 5.67
CA GLN A 36 21.44 -19.37 5.35
C GLN A 36 22.89 -19.32 4.87
N GLY A 37 23.70 -20.29 5.28
CA GLY A 37 25.08 -20.41 4.80
C GLY A 37 25.18 -20.72 3.30
N PRO A 38 26.35 -20.50 2.68
CA PRO A 38 26.53 -20.64 1.23
C PRO A 38 26.32 -22.08 0.70
N THR A 39 26.49 -23.09 1.54
CA THR A 39 26.26 -24.50 1.22
C THR A 39 24.86 -24.99 1.61
N GLY A 40 24.03 -24.11 2.17
CA GLY A 40 22.68 -24.43 2.59
C GLY A 40 21.65 -24.33 1.45
N GLY A 41 20.56 -25.08 1.58
CA GLY A 41 19.42 -25.04 0.67
C GLY A 41 18.31 -24.09 1.15
N THR A 42 17.11 -24.26 0.60
CA THR A 42 15.93 -23.46 0.90
C THR A 42 15.09 -23.99 2.07
N SER A 43 15.66 -24.93 2.85
CA SER A 43 14.94 -25.59 3.96
C SER A 43 15.81 -25.69 5.21
N PHE A 44 15.19 -25.99 6.33
CA PHE A 44 15.88 -26.38 7.57
C PHE A 44 16.38 -27.84 7.50
N PRO A 45 17.49 -28.17 8.19
CA PRO A 45 18.28 -27.32 9.10
C PRO A 45 19.21 -26.36 8.35
N MET A 46 19.48 -25.19 8.96
CA MET A 46 20.44 -24.22 8.43
C MET A 46 21.87 -24.82 8.43
N ARG A 47 22.61 -24.58 7.35
CA ARG A 47 24.02 -24.99 7.21
C ARG A 47 24.93 -23.77 7.35
N GLY A 48 25.05 -23.31 8.60
CA GLY A 48 25.79 -22.09 8.93
C GLY A 48 24.93 -20.82 8.82
N VAL A 49 25.49 -19.69 9.25
CA VAL A 49 24.89 -18.35 9.19
C VAL A 49 25.81 -17.45 8.37
N SER A 50 25.28 -16.78 7.35
CA SER A 50 26.07 -15.93 6.45
C SER A 50 25.23 -14.78 5.88
N LEU A 51 25.90 -13.70 5.48
CA LEU A 51 25.33 -12.60 4.72
C LEU A 51 25.58 -12.72 3.20
N VAL A 52 26.10 -13.86 2.75
CA VAL A 52 26.49 -14.05 1.36
C VAL A 52 25.35 -13.78 0.37
N TRP A 53 24.12 -14.13 0.72
CA TRP A 53 22.96 -13.92 -0.14
C TRP A 53 22.61 -12.43 -0.30
N TYR A 54 22.82 -11.63 0.74
CA TYR A 54 22.68 -10.18 0.64
C TYR A 54 23.78 -9.57 -0.24
N GLN A 55 25.03 -10.03 -0.11
CA GLN A 55 26.12 -9.59 -0.99
C GLN A 55 25.84 -9.94 -2.45
N THR A 56 25.43 -11.18 -2.73
CA THR A 56 25.05 -11.65 -4.06
C THR A 56 23.94 -10.78 -4.69
N LEU A 57 22.98 -10.30 -3.89
CA LEU A 57 21.92 -9.41 -4.37
C LEU A 57 22.46 -8.06 -4.87
N PHE A 58 23.42 -7.48 -4.16
CA PHE A 58 24.01 -6.18 -4.52
C PHE A 58 25.05 -6.29 -5.64
N GLU A 59 25.72 -7.43 -5.76
CA GLU A 59 26.73 -7.69 -6.79
C GLU A 59 26.13 -8.16 -8.13
N GLY A 60 24.82 -8.43 -8.19
CA GLY A 60 24.15 -8.89 -9.40
C GLY A 60 24.54 -10.32 -9.81
N GLY A 61 24.69 -11.21 -8.84
CA GLY A 61 25.11 -12.60 -9.03
C GLY A 61 24.14 -13.43 -9.90
N ARG A 62 24.63 -14.57 -10.40
CA ARG A 62 23.81 -15.52 -11.19
C ARG A 62 22.61 -16.00 -10.37
N GLY A 63 21.41 -15.98 -10.96
CA GLY A 63 20.16 -16.45 -10.32
C GLY A 63 19.43 -15.39 -9.50
N VAL A 64 19.85 -14.12 -9.57
CA VAL A 64 19.22 -12.99 -8.85
C VAL A 64 18.27 -12.18 -9.75
N GLY A 65 18.30 -12.41 -11.08
CA GLY A 65 17.47 -11.67 -12.03
C GLY A 65 17.79 -10.17 -12.08
N ASP A 66 16.86 -9.37 -12.61
CA ASP A 66 17.00 -7.91 -12.75
C ASP A 66 16.35 -7.17 -11.55
N LEU A 67 16.65 -7.61 -10.31
CA LEU A 67 16.02 -7.12 -9.09
C LEU A 67 16.20 -5.61 -8.88
N GLY A 68 17.38 -5.08 -9.23
CA GLY A 68 17.66 -3.65 -9.10
C GLY A 68 16.71 -2.78 -9.95
N ASN A 69 16.59 -3.10 -11.24
CA ASN A 69 15.69 -2.40 -12.14
C ASN A 69 14.22 -2.66 -11.80
N ALA A 70 13.87 -3.89 -11.38
CA ALA A 70 12.53 -4.24 -10.92
C ALA A 70 12.13 -3.43 -9.68
N PHE A 71 13.04 -3.27 -8.70
CA PHE A 71 12.81 -2.42 -7.54
C PHE A 71 12.54 -0.97 -7.92
N TRP A 72 13.41 -0.35 -8.73
CA TRP A 72 13.22 1.04 -9.14
C TRP A 72 11.98 1.25 -10.01
N ARG A 73 11.59 0.23 -10.80
CA ARG A 73 10.35 0.24 -11.58
C ARG A 73 9.13 0.21 -10.65
N SER A 74 9.13 -0.68 -9.65
CA SER A 74 8.10 -0.71 -8.62
C SER A 74 8.01 0.61 -7.88
N MET A 75 9.13 1.21 -7.45
CA MET A 75 9.14 2.50 -6.74
C MET A 75 8.50 3.62 -7.57
N ARG A 76 8.90 3.75 -8.83
CA ARG A 76 8.31 4.77 -9.74
C ARG A 76 6.81 4.55 -9.91
N MET A 77 6.40 3.31 -10.12
CA MET A 77 5.02 2.93 -10.29
C MET A 77 4.19 3.22 -9.05
N CYS A 78 4.66 2.82 -7.86
CA CYS A 78 4.00 3.07 -6.58
C CYS A 78 3.80 4.57 -6.32
N VAL A 79 4.81 5.40 -6.59
CA VAL A 79 4.71 6.86 -6.43
C VAL A 79 3.64 7.43 -7.38
N ILE A 80 3.63 7.01 -8.63
CA ILE A 80 2.66 7.48 -9.63
C ILE A 80 1.24 7.04 -9.24
N VAL A 81 1.05 5.76 -8.96
CA VAL A 81 -0.27 5.20 -8.57
C VAL A 81 -0.76 5.86 -7.27
N ALA A 82 0.09 6.01 -6.25
CA ALA A 82 -0.25 6.68 -5.01
C ALA A 82 -0.64 8.15 -5.23
N ALA A 83 0.09 8.88 -6.09
CA ALA A 83 -0.22 10.27 -6.41
C ALA A 83 -1.59 10.39 -7.12
N PHE A 84 -1.80 9.62 -8.19
CA PHE A 84 -3.07 9.65 -8.92
C PHE A 84 -4.24 9.19 -8.07
N SER A 85 -4.11 8.08 -7.34
CA SER A 85 -5.17 7.57 -6.48
C SER A 85 -5.52 8.58 -5.38
N THR A 86 -4.54 9.25 -4.79
CA THR A 86 -4.77 10.28 -3.76
C THR A 86 -5.50 11.49 -4.34
N VAL A 87 -5.02 12.05 -5.44
CA VAL A 87 -5.63 13.24 -6.05
C VAL A 87 -7.07 12.95 -6.48
N ILE A 88 -7.28 11.83 -7.17
CA ILE A 88 -8.59 11.44 -7.68
C ILE A 88 -9.53 11.09 -6.52
N ALA A 89 -9.07 10.36 -5.50
CA ALA A 89 -9.91 10.01 -4.35
C ALA A 89 -10.33 11.26 -3.55
N VAL A 90 -9.43 12.22 -3.35
CA VAL A 90 -9.76 13.49 -2.69
C VAL A 90 -10.75 14.30 -3.54
N ALA A 91 -10.51 14.44 -4.83
CA ALA A 91 -11.41 15.17 -5.74
C ALA A 91 -12.79 14.51 -5.82
N ALA A 92 -12.85 13.18 -5.99
CA ALA A 92 -14.08 12.42 -6.00
C ALA A 92 -14.80 12.50 -4.66
N GLY A 93 -14.10 12.31 -3.53
CA GLY A 93 -14.70 12.46 -2.21
C GLY A 93 -15.33 13.85 -1.99
N MET A 94 -14.68 14.92 -2.45
CA MET A 94 -15.23 16.26 -2.41
C MET A 94 -16.47 16.41 -3.31
N ALA A 95 -16.47 15.81 -4.51
CA ALA A 95 -17.62 15.79 -5.41
C ALA A 95 -18.82 15.06 -4.80
N TYR A 96 -18.60 13.95 -4.13
CA TYR A 96 -19.62 13.13 -3.49
C TYR A 96 -20.27 13.78 -2.24
N ARG A 97 -19.71 14.87 -1.72
CA ARG A 97 -20.39 15.67 -0.69
C ARG A 97 -21.69 16.30 -1.20
N ARG A 98 -21.83 16.44 -2.51
CA ARG A 98 -23.04 16.92 -3.18
C ARG A 98 -23.65 15.79 -3.99
N LYS A 99 -24.95 15.56 -3.83
CA LYS A 99 -25.65 14.59 -4.69
C LYS A 99 -25.62 15.08 -6.14
N PHE A 100 -25.18 14.22 -7.06
CA PHE A 100 -25.19 14.47 -8.49
C PHE A 100 -25.74 13.23 -9.22
N MET A 101 -26.27 13.46 -10.44
CA MET A 101 -26.82 12.39 -11.26
C MET A 101 -25.75 11.37 -11.60
N GLY A 102 -26.02 10.07 -11.35
CA GLY A 102 -25.08 8.99 -11.59
C GLY A 102 -24.10 8.68 -10.43
N SER A 103 -24.14 9.44 -9.32
CA SER A 103 -23.26 9.22 -8.18
C SER A 103 -23.32 7.78 -7.65
N ASN A 104 -24.54 7.23 -7.50
CA ASN A 104 -24.72 5.86 -7.03
C ASN A 104 -24.16 4.83 -8.03
N PHE A 105 -24.38 5.04 -9.33
CA PHE A 105 -23.85 4.16 -10.37
C PHE A 105 -22.32 4.11 -10.32
N ILE A 106 -21.65 5.25 -10.29
CA ILE A 106 -20.18 5.33 -10.20
C ILE A 106 -19.69 4.67 -8.91
N PHE A 107 -20.36 4.92 -7.78
CA PHE A 107 -20.00 4.32 -6.50
C PHE A 107 -20.08 2.79 -6.54
N TYR A 108 -21.22 2.24 -6.97
CA TYR A 108 -21.38 0.78 -7.05
C TYR A 108 -20.44 0.15 -8.07
N THR A 109 -20.19 0.80 -9.21
CA THR A 109 -19.21 0.33 -10.19
C THR A 109 -17.81 0.27 -9.59
N ALA A 110 -17.41 1.27 -8.81
CA ALA A 110 -16.14 1.27 -8.11
C ALA A 110 -16.04 0.12 -7.09
N ILE A 111 -17.10 -0.16 -6.32
CA ILE A 111 -17.14 -1.29 -5.38
C ILE A 111 -17.07 -2.63 -6.12
N ILE A 112 -17.85 -2.80 -7.18
CA ILE A 112 -17.88 -4.04 -7.99
C ILE A 112 -16.49 -4.31 -8.59
N SER A 113 -15.76 -3.27 -9.01
CA SER A 113 -14.41 -3.44 -9.56
C SER A 113 -13.41 -4.07 -8.57
N MET A 114 -13.65 -3.95 -7.27
CA MET A 114 -12.83 -4.59 -6.23
C MET A 114 -13.09 -6.09 -6.09
N VAL A 115 -14.28 -6.55 -6.49
CA VAL A 115 -14.65 -7.98 -6.41
C VAL A 115 -14.09 -8.77 -7.58
N VAL A 116 -13.86 -8.10 -8.71
CA VAL A 116 -13.32 -8.75 -9.91
C VAL A 116 -11.88 -9.21 -9.68
N PRO A 117 -11.55 -10.50 -9.90
CA PRO A 117 -10.18 -10.98 -9.75
C PRO A 117 -9.21 -10.20 -10.63
N GLY A 118 -8.10 -9.75 -10.03
CA GLY A 118 -7.15 -8.82 -10.65
C GLY A 118 -6.60 -9.30 -11.99
N ILE A 119 -6.36 -10.61 -12.13
CA ILE A 119 -5.85 -11.20 -13.38
C ILE A 119 -6.80 -10.98 -14.56
N PHE A 120 -8.12 -11.07 -14.35
CA PHE A 120 -9.10 -10.83 -15.43
C PHE A 120 -9.18 -9.36 -15.80
N VAL A 121 -9.02 -8.45 -14.85
CA VAL A 121 -8.93 -7.01 -15.14
C VAL A 121 -7.68 -6.74 -16.00
N GLY A 122 -6.53 -7.29 -15.60
CA GLY A 122 -5.29 -7.18 -16.36
C GLY A 122 -5.40 -7.75 -17.76
N PHE A 123 -6.01 -8.94 -17.90
CA PHE A 123 -6.26 -9.58 -19.19
C PHE A 123 -7.19 -8.73 -20.08
N GLY A 124 -8.28 -8.21 -19.52
CA GLY A 124 -9.22 -7.34 -20.25
C GLY A 124 -8.55 -6.08 -20.80
N ILE A 125 -7.69 -5.44 -20.00
CA ILE A 125 -6.92 -4.27 -20.42
C ILE A 125 -5.94 -4.64 -21.55
N ALA A 126 -5.16 -5.72 -21.38
CA ALA A 126 -4.20 -6.17 -22.38
C ALA A 126 -4.89 -6.55 -23.71
N LEU A 127 -6.03 -7.25 -23.64
CA LEU A 127 -6.84 -7.61 -24.80
C LEU A 127 -7.36 -6.35 -25.52
N THR A 128 -7.91 -5.39 -24.77
CA THR A 128 -8.41 -4.13 -25.34
C THR A 128 -7.32 -3.37 -26.05
N LEU A 129 -6.14 -3.26 -25.46
CA LEU A 129 -4.99 -2.61 -26.09
C LEU A 129 -4.55 -3.35 -27.36
N GLY A 130 -4.51 -4.69 -27.32
CA GLY A 130 -4.18 -5.51 -28.48
C GLY A 130 -5.15 -5.31 -29.64
N LEU A 131 -6.48 -5.24 -29.35
CA LEU A 131 -7.49 -4.92 -30.37
C LEU A 131 -7.35 -3.52 -30.97
N MET A 132 -6.83 -2.57 -30.19
CA MET A 132 -6.52 -1.22 -30.65
C MET A 132 -5.16 -1.10 -31.37
N GLY A 133 -4.40 -2.20 -31.48
CA GLY A 133 -3.06 -2.22 -32.05
C GLY A 133 -1.99 -1.55 -31.16
N LEU A 134 -2.31 -1.35 -29.87
CA LEU A 134 -1.39 -0.77 -28.88
C LEU A 134 -0.64 -1.87 -28.11
N LYS A 135 0.63 -1.62 -27.82
CA LYS A 135 1.44 -2.53 -26.99
C LYS A 135 1.26 -2.17 -25.52
N SER A 136 1.29 -3.18 -24.64
CA SER A 136 1.32 -2.92 -23.20
C SER A 136 2.63 -2.26 -22.80
N ASP A 137 2.57 -1.30 -21.88
CA ASP A 137 3.73 -0.61 -21.31
C ASP A 137 3.44 -0.24 -19.85
N TRP A 138 4.47 -0.28 -19.00
CA TRP A 138 4.33 -0.04 -17.56
C TRP A 138 3.71 1.33 -17.24
N TRP A 139 4.03 2.34 -18.06
CA TRP A 139 3.66 3.75 -17.86
C TRP A 139 2.16 4.00 -17.97
N TYR A 140 1.44 3.41 -18.94
CA TYR A 140 0.01 3.63 -19.10
C TYR A 140 -0.83 2.40 -18.76
N SER A 141 -0.55 1.24 -19.36
CA SER A 141 -1.33 0.03 -19.08
C SER A 141 -1.04 -0.56 -17.71
N GLY A 142 0.23 -0.56 -17.30
CA GLY A 142 0.63 -1.01 -15.96
C GLY A 142 0.06 -0.09 -14.87
N VAL A 143 0.27 1.22 -14.97
CA VAL A 143 -0.31 2.21 -14.03
C VAL A 143 -1.83 2.15 -14.06
N GLY A 144 -2.44 2.12 -15.26
CA GLY A 144 -3.89 2.04 -15.41
C GLY A 144 -4.50 0.79 -14.74
N SER A 145 -3.87 -0.36 -14.92
CA SER A 145 -4.34 -1.61 -14.32
C SER A 145 -4.30 -1.58 -12.78
N GLN A 146 -3.28 -0.99 -12.18
CA GLN A 146 -3.16 -0.84 -10.73
C GLN A 146 -4.14 0.20 -10.16
N LEU A 147 -4.41 1.28 -10.91
CA LEU A 147 -5.40 2.27 -10.52
C LEU A 147 -6.82 1.68 -10.40
N THR A 148 -7.15 0.63 -11.15
CA THR A 148 -8.47 -0.03 -11.01
C THR A 148 -8.74 -0.60 -9.63
N TRP A 149 -7.70 -0.86 -8.84
CA TRP A 149 -7.78 -1.31 -7.46
C TRP A 149 -7.59 -0.17 -6.45
N SER A 150 -6.55 0.65 -6.65
CA SER A 150 -6.19 1.68 -5.68
C SER A 150 -7.19 2.84 -5.62
N LEU A 151 -7.84 3.19 -6.74
CA LEU A 151 -8.84 4.26 -6.78
C LEU A 151 -10.10 3.95 -5.94
N PRO A 152 -10.79 2.81 -6.12
CA PRO A 152 -11.95 2.47 -5.29
C PRO A 152 -11.59 2.41 -3.81
N PHE A 153 -10.44 1.85 -3.47
CA PHE A 153 -9.97 1.77 -2.09
C PHE A 153 -9.72 3.16 -1.49
N GLY A 154 -9.03 4.04 -2.24
CA GLY A 154 -8.81 5.43 -1.85
C GLY A 154 -10.12 6.21 -1.67
N LEU A 155 -11.10 5.99 -2.56
CA LEU A 155 -12.43 6.60 -2.48
C LEU A 155 -13.18 6.21 -1.20
N LEU A 156 -13.15 4.91 -0.84
CA LEU A 156 -13.76 4.42 0.39
C LEU A 156 -13.13 5.06 1.64
N ILE A 157 -11.81 5.16 1.70
CA ILE A 157 -11.12 5.84 2.81
C ILE A 157 -11.56 7.29 2.87
N MET A 158 -11.64 7.99 1.72
CA MET A 158 -12.04 9.39 1.68
C MET A 158 -13.48 9.61 2.15
N PHE A 159 -14.41 8.69 1.84
CA PHE A 159 -15.78 8.75 2.37
C PHE A 159 -15.82 8.61 3.89
N ILE A 160 -15.02 7.70 4.47
CA ILE A 160 -14.93 7.55 5.93
C ILE A 160 -14.39 8.84 6.56
N VAL A 161 -13.38 9.44 5.96
CA VAL A 161 -12.74 10.67 6.45
C VAL A 161 -13.68 11.85 6.37
N LEU A 162 -14.33 12.05 5.22
CA LEU A 162 -15.29 13.15 5.02
C LEU A 162 -16.60 12.95 5.79
N GLY A 163 -17.02 11.71 6.02
CA GLY A 163 -18.19 11.40 6.84
C GLY A 163 -18.03 11.82 8.32
N ARG A 164 -16.77 11.98 8.76
CA ARG A 164 -16.46 12.50 10.12
C ARG A 164 -16.18 14.00 10.14
N PHE A 165 -16.16 14.66 8.99
CA PHE A 165 -15.90 16.09 8.88
C PHE A 165 -17.15 16.87 9.31
N ASN A 166 -17.01 17.81 10.27
CA ASN A 166 -18.10 18.67 10.69
C ASN A 166 -18.27 19.85 9.71
N PRO A 167 -19.41 19.95 9.00
CA PRO A 167 -19.67 21.03 8.05
C PRO A 167 -19.62 22.44 8.65
N ALA A 168 -19.88 22.59 9.96
CA ALA A 168 -19.88 23.88 10.64
C ALA A 168 -18.52 24.62 10.51
N TYR A 169 -17.41 23.92 10.36
CA TYR A 169 -16.12 24.58 10.11
C TYR A 169 -16.07 25.28 8.75
N GLU A 170 -16.72 24.71 7.74
CA GLU A 170 -16.78 25.29 6.40
C GLU A 170 -17.78 26.44 6.34
N GLU A 171 -18.92 26.31 7.05
CA GLU A 171 -19.94 27.36 7.20
C GLU A 171 -19.32 28.58 7.88
N ALA A 172 -18.68 28.42 9.03
CA ALA A 172 -18.00 29.51 9.73
C ALA A 172 -16.95 30.23 8.86
N ALA A 173 -16.19 29.48 8.07
CA ALA A 173 -15.23 30.08 7.15
C ALA A 173 -15.93 30.83 6.01
N THR A 174 -17.11 30.40 5.59
CA THR A 174 -17.92 31.11 4.58
C THR A 174 -18.46 32.43 5.14
N ASP A 175 -18.94 32.43 6.37
CA ASP A 175 -19.44 33.64 7.07
C ASP A 175 -18.33 34.69 7.23
N LEU A 176 -17.07 34.24 7.36
CA LEU A 176 -15.89 35.10 7.38
C LEU A 176 -15.43 35.55 5.99
N GLY A 177 -16.19 35.25 4.93
CA GLY A 177 -15.88 35.67 3.55
C GLY A 177 -14.82 34.82 2.83
N ALA A 178 -14.48 33.63 3.33
CA ALA A 178 -13.50 32.76 2.67
C ALA A 178 -14.01 32.22 1.32
N THR A 179 -13.18 32.33 0.28
CA THR A 179 -13.46 31.75 -1.03
C THR A 179 -13.42 30.22 -0.97
N ALA A 180 -14.02 29.54 -1.97
CA ALA A 180 -14.04 28.07 -2.05
C ALA A 180 -12.63 27.46 -2.00
N ARG A 181 -11.63 28.11 -2.66
CA ARG A 181 -10.23 27.67 -2.62
C ARG A 181 -9.62 27.82 -1.22
N GLN A 182 -9.91 28.93 -0.54
CA GLN A 182 -9.45 29.17 0.82
C GLN A 182 -10.06 28.15 1.81
N ARG A 183 -11.37 27.89 1.71
CA ARG A 183 -12.02 26.86 2.53
C ARG A 183 -11.40 25.49 2.33
N PHE A 184 -11.14 25.10 1.06
CA PHE A 184 -10.50 23.82 0.78
C PHE A 184 -9.09 23.76 1.35
N LEU A 185 -8.21 24.71 1.05
CA LEU A 185 -6.80 24.67 1.40
C LEU A 185 -6.53 24.92 2.89
N TYR A 186 -7.29 25.78 3.54
CA TYR A 186 -7.00 26.21 4.92
C TYR A 186 -7.91 25.59 5.97
N VAL A 187 -9.06 25.01 5.57
CA VAL A 187 -10.02 24.40 6.50
C VAL A 187 -10.14 22.90 6.24
N ILE A 188 -10.61 22.50 5.06
CA ILE A 188 -10.93 21.10 4.78
C ILE A 188 -9.65 20.27 4.70
N LEU A 189 -8.74 20.60 3.79
CA LEU A 189 -7.52 19.83 3.55
C LEU A 189 -6.68 19.60 4.81
N PRO A 190 -6.44 20.61 5.66
CA PRO A 190 -5.73 20.38 6.90
C PRO A 190 -6.42 19.39 7.83
N ILE A 191 -7.74 19.42 7.94
CA ILE A 191 -8.50 18.54 8.85
C ILE A 191 -8.45 17.09 8.33
N VAL A 192 -8.61 16.89 7.00
CA VAL A 192 -8.62 15.56 6.38
C VAL A 192 -7.22 15.03 6.05
N LEU A 193 -6.17 15.83 6.22
CA LEU A 193 -4.79 15.49 5.86
C LEU A 193 -4.30 14.14 6.41
N PRO A 194 -4.59 13.74 7.66
CA PRO A 194 -4.22 12.40 8.13
C PRO A 194 -4.85 11.28 7.29
N GLY A 195 -6.09 11.46 6.85
CA GLY A 195 -6.76 10.54 5.94
C GLY A 195 -6.16 10.55 4.54
N VAL A 196 -5.80 11.71 4.01
CA VAL A 196 -5.11 11.85 2.71
C VAL A 196 -3.77 11.11 2.73
N ILE A 197 -2.99 11.24 3.81
CA ILE A 197 -1.75 10.47 3.99
C ILE A 197 -2.05 8.97 4.04
N GLY A 198 -3.12 8.57 4.71
CA GLY A 198 -3.59 7.18 4.74
C GLY A 198 -3.91 6.63 3.34
N ILE A 199 -4.61 7.42 2.50
CA ILE A 199 -4.90 7.06 1.10
C ILE A 199 -3.60 6.91 0.30
N THR A 200 -2.67 7.85 0.45
CA THR A 200 -1.38 7.81 -0.25
C THR A 200 -0.58 6.55 0.12
N MET A 201 -0.55 6.22 1.41
CA MET A 201 0.14 5.01 1.87
C MET A 201 -0.55 3.73 1.41
N ALA A 202 -1.87 3.68 1.47
CA ALA A 202 -2.63 2.54 0.97
C ALA A 202 -2.43 2.34 -0.54
N GLY A 203 -2.45 3.43 -1.32
CA GLY A 203 -2.15 3.40 -2.75
C GLY A 203 -0.73 2.93 -3.05
N PHE A 204 0.26 3.38 -2.28
CA PHE A 204 1.65 2.97 -2.42
C PHE A 204 1.84 1.48 -2.10
N THR A 205 1.36 1.03 -0.94
CA THR A 205 1.54 -0.36 -0.50
C THR A 205 0.79 -1.34 -1.39
N SER A 206 -0.45 -1.02 -1.78
CA SER A 206 -1.23 -1.87 -2.69
C SER A 206 -0.61 -1.94 -4.09
N SER A 207 -0.02 -0.84 -4.59
CA SER A 207 0.70 -0.83 -5.86
C SER A 207 1.99 -1.66 -5.79
N TYR A 208 2.71 -1.61 -4.66
CA TYR A 208 3.95 -2.38 -4.51
C TYR A 208 3.71 -3.89 -4.54
N ASP A 209 2.64 -4.35 -3.93
CA ASP A 209 2.31 -5.78 -3.84
C ASP A 209 1.52 -6.31 -5.05
N GLU A 210 1.07 -5.42 -5.95
CA GLU A 210 0.21 -5.80 -7.08
C GLU A 210 1.01 -6.45 -8.21
N SER A 211 0.82 -7.74 -8.39
CA SER A 211 1.39 -8.51 -9.51
C SER A 211 0.34 -9.00 -10.51
N ALA A 212 -0.83 -9.41 -10.03
CA ALA A 212 -1.83 -10.09 -10.86
C ALA A 212 -2.41 -9.20 -11.97
N ARG A 213 -2.76 -7.93 -11.65
CA ARG A 213 -3.26 -6.97 -12.64
C ARG A 213 -2.17 -6.50 -13.59
N SER A 214 -0.93 -6.45 -13.08
CA SER A 214 0.23 -5.95 -13.81
C SER A 214 0.81 -6.98 -14.77
N ALA A 215 0.63 -8.27 -14.53
CA ALA A 215 1.31 -9.36 -15.23
C ALA A 215 1.29 -9.27 -16.76
N LEU A 216 0.19 -8.79 -17.35
CA LEU A 216 0.02 -8.66 -18.79
C LEU A 216 0.16 -7.22 -19.32
N ASN A 217 0.40 -6.26 -18.41
CA ASN A 217 0.31 -4.84 -18.73
C ASN A 217 1.62 -4.07 -18.54
N MET A 218 2.70 -4.76 -18.15
CA MET A 218 4.00 -4.13 -17.87
C MET A 218 4.91 -3.95 -19.08
N GLY A 219 4.58 -4.57 -20.21
CA GLY A 219 5.48 -4.59 -21.37
C GLY A 219 6.70 -5.47 -21.12
N THR A 220 7.89 -4.93 -21.32
CA THR A 220 9.16 -5.70 -21.28
C THR A 220 9.81 -5.78 -19.90
N GLY A 221 9.21 -5.23 -18.86
CA GLY A 221 9.86 -5.17 -17.56
C GLY A 221 8.99 -5.59 -16.40
N ASN A 222 9.53 -6.40 -15.51
CA ASN A 222 8.85 -6.86 -14.31
C ASN A 222 8.88 -5.83 -13.17
N THR A 223 7.82 -5.81 -12.35
CA THR A 223 7.84 -5.21 -11.01
C THR A 223 8.56 -6.15 -10.04
N MET A 224 8.89 -5.65 -8.85
CA MET A 224 9.57 -6.45 -7.84
C MET A 224 8.82 -7.74 -7.47
N PRO A 225 7.49 -7.72 -7.17
CA PRO A 225 6.75 -8.96 -6.92
C PRO A 225 6.70 -9.91 -8.12
N MET A 226 6.62 -9.39 -9.34
CA MET A 226 6.64 -10.22 -10.55
C MET A 226 8.02 -10.90 -10.73
N GLU A 227 9.10 -10.17 -10.50
CA GLU A 227 10.46 -10.73 -10.56
C GLU A 227 10.67 -11.79 -9.50
N LEU A 228 10.20 -11.56 -8.26
CA LEU A 228 10.21 -12.57 -7.20
C LEU A 228 9.42 -13.83 -7.61
N THR A 229 8.26 -13.67 -8.21
CA THR A 229 7.45 -14.80 -8.67
C THR A 229 8.17 -15.58 -9.78
N ALA A 230 8.83 -14.89 -10.70
CA ALA A 230 9.63 -15.51 -11.76
C ALA A 230 10.83 -16.29 -11.18
N LEU A 231 11.52 -15.74 -10.20
CA LEU A 231 12.62 -16.41 -9.50
C LEU A 231 12.16 -17.67 -8.76
N LEU A 232 10.98 -17.62 -8.12
CA LEU A 232 10.37 -18.77 -7.46
C LEU A 232 10.10 -19.93 -8.43
N GLY A 233 9.73 -19.61 -9.67
CA GLY A 233 9.46 -20.59 -10.73
C GLY A 233 10.70 -21.16 -11.40
N ALA A 234 11.81 -20.40 -11.42
CA ALA A 234 13.01 -20.76 -12.19
C ALA A 234 14.05 -21.52 -11.37
N ALA A 235 14.41 -21.08 -10.19
CA ALA A 235 15.36 -21.73 -9.30
C ALA A 235 15.17 -21.26 -7.85
N THR A 236 14.95 -22.20 -6.95
CA THR A 236 14.85 -21.91 -5.51
C THR A 236 16.24 -21.73 -4.93
N THR A 237 16.71 -20.49 -4.82
CA THR A 237 17.95 -20.16 -4.10
C THR A 237 17.61 -19.42 -2.81
N PRO A 238 18.43 -19.54 -1.74
CA PRO A 238 18.20 -18.76 -0.51
C PRO A 238 18.24 -17.24 -0.71
N ALA A 239 18.75 -16.75 -1.84
CA ALA A 239 18.72 -15.33 -2.22
C ALA A 239 17.30 -14.75 -2.23
N MET A 240 16.28 -15.54 -2.59
CA MET A 240 14.89 -15.12 -2.55
C MET A 240 14.40 -14.76 -1.13
N PHE A 241 14.90 -15.46 -0.09
CA PHE A 241 14.59 -15.13 1.30
C PHE A 241 15.23 -13.80 1.72
N ALA A 242 16.46 -13.54 1.24
CA ALA A 242 17.11 -12.25 1.49
C ALA A 242 16.37 -11.10 0.82
N VAL A 243 15.89 -11.26 -0.43
CA VAL A 243 15.05 -10.27 -1.12
C VAL A 243 13.73 -10.06 -0.36
N GLY A 244 13.03 -11.14 -0.01
CA GLY A 244 11.78 -11.08 0.76
C GLY A 244 11.96 -10.37 2.10
N THR A 245 13.07 -10.60 2.78
CA THR A 245 13.42 -9.93 4.04
C THR A 245 13.67 -8.44 3.82
N LEU A 246 14.49 -8.06 2.84
CA LEU A 246 14.79 -6.65 2.53
C LEU A 246 13.52 -5.88 2.13
N THR A 247 12.69 -6.45 1.26
CA THR A 247 11.45 -5.81 0.83
C THR A 247 10.47 -5.63 1.99
N THR A 248 10.36 -6.64 2.86
CA THR A 248 9.51 -6.55 4.05
C THR A 248 10.03 -5.49 5.03
N LEU A 249 11.33 -5.45 5.31
CA LEU A 249 11.94 -4.44 6.17
C LEU A 249 11.75 -3.03 5.59
N PHE A 250 11.93 -2.87 4.28
CA PHE A 250 11.67 -1.62 3.59
C PHE A 250 10.22 -1.15 3.77
N MET A 251 9.25 -2.04 3.58
CA MET A 251 7.83 -1.71 3.74
C MET A 251 7.47 -1.39 5.20
N PHE A 252 8.00 -2.13 6.16
CA PHE A 252 7.84 -1.78 7.57
C PHE A 252 8.42 -0.42 7.91
N ALA A 253 9.63 -0.12 7.44
CA ALA A 253 10.26 1.18 7.66
C ALA A 253 9.40 2.33 7.08
N LEU A 254 8.84 2.14 5.89
CA LEU A 254 7.96 3.11 5.23
C LEU A 254 6.66 3.32 6.02
N VAL A 255 6.00 2.24 6.44
CA VAL A 255 4.74 2.31 7.22
C VAL A 255 5.00 2.96 8.57
N ILE A 256 6.01 2.52 9.31
CA ILE A 256 6.38 3.08 10.63
C ILE A 256 6.76 4.56 10.47
N GLY A 257 7.59 4.90 9.49
CA GLY A 257 7.97 6.28 9.19
C GLY A 257 6.76 7.18 8.95
N THR A 258 5.78 6.68 8.20
CA THR A 258 4.53 7.40 7.94
C THR A 258 3.68 7.57 9.18
N LEU A 259 3.52 6.52 10.00
CA LEU A 259 2.79 6.61 11.27
C LEU A 259 3.43 7.61 12.22
N LEU A 260 4.75 7.63 12.31
CA LEU A 260 5.49 8.60 13.11
C LEU A 260 5.31 10.03 12.58
N LEU A 261 5.30 10.21 11.26
CA LEU A 261 5.05 11.51 10.64
C LEU A 261 3.64 12.02 10.95
N VAL A 262 2.62 11.19 10.76
CA VAL A 262 1.22 11.52 11.08
C VAL A 262 1.07 11.85 12.57
N GLY A 263 1.66 11.04 13.44
CA GLY A 263 1.66 11.28 14.89
C GLY A 263 2.32 12.62 15.28
N ARG A 264 3.45 12.98 14.65
CA ARG A 264 4.10 14.28 14.86
C ARG A 264 3.25 15.45 14.38
N ILE A 265 2.60 15.34 13.22
CA ILE A 265 1.69 16.36 12.68
C ILE A 265 0.51 16.55 13.63
N ALA A 266 -0.13 15.47 14.07
CA ALA A 266 -1.25 15.51 15.00
C ALA A 266 -0.85 16.17 16.34
N LYS A 267 0.29 15.80 16.93
CA LYS A 267 0.79 16.37 18.17
C LYS A 267 1.10 17.87 18.05
N ARG A 268 1.73 18.29 16.95
CA ARG A 268 2.01 19.73 16.72
C ARG A 268 0.74 20.55 16.68
N ARG A 269 -0.33 20.04 16.08
CA ARG A 269 -1.64 20.72 16.03
C ARG A 269 -2.29 20.82 17.39
N GLN A 270 -2.26 19.77 18.21
CA GLN A 270 -2.78 19.85 19.58
C GLN A 270 -2.06 20.92 20.40
N LEU A 271 -0.72 20.98 20.33
CA LEU A 271 0.08 21.98 21.04
C LEU A 271 -0.20 23.42 20.57
N SER A 272 -0.49 23.65 19.29
CA SER A 272 -0.86 25.00 18.80
C SER A 272 -2.23 25.45 19.30
N LEU A 273 -3.19 24.54 19.41
CA LEU A 273 -4.53 24.85 19.95
C LEU A 273 -4.48 25.15 21.46
N THR A 274 -3.69 24.39 22.23
CA THR A 274 -3.53 24.61 23.67
C THR A 274 -2.83 25.95 23.99
N ARG A 275 -1.94 26.44 23.11
CA ARG A 275 -1.29 27.76 23.28
C ARG A 275 -2.18 28.96 22.98
N GLN A 276 -3.32 28.74 22.31
CA GLN A 276 -4.28 29.80 21.93
C GLN A 276 -5.46 29.94 22.91
N GLN A 277 -5.55 29.08 23.93
CA GLN A 277 -6.50 29.28 25.02
C GLN A 277 -5.89 30.29 26.02
N PRO A 278 -6.41 31.54 26.09
CA PRO A 278 -6.02 32.48 27.16
C PRO A 278 -6.46 31.90 28.49
N ALA A 279 -5.67 32.11 29.51
CA ALA A 279 -5.95 31.75 30.90
C ALA A 279 -7.14 32.55 31.44
#